data_e9a9e5f9806456405c3543a8dd388f87
#
_entry.id   e9a9e5f9806456405c3543a8dd388f87
#
_cell.length_a   1.000
_cell.length_b   1.000
_cell.length_c   1.000
_cell.angle_alpha   90.00
_cell.angle_beta   90.00
_cell.angle_gamma   90.00
#
_symmetry.space_group_name_H-M   'P 1'
#
loop_
_entity.id
_entity.type
_entity.pdbx_description
1 polymer ?
#
loop_
_entity_poly.entity_id
_entity_poly.type
_entity_poly.pdbx_seq_one_letter_code
_entity_poly.pdbx_strand_id
1 'polypeptide(L)'
;MPEFAFTEILPLGPDTTEYRLISTEGVEEVQTPLGTFLKVSQEAITLLTETAMRDIAHLLRPGHLQQLNNILNDPEASGNDRFVALDLLKNAGIAAGGVLPMCQDTGTAIIKGKKGQFVFTEGSDEEAIARGVFNTYQTSNLRYSQMAPLNMYDEKNTGNNLPAEIKISAVEGNAYKFLFMAKGGGSANKSYLFQETKALLNEKTLLPWLFDKMVSLGTSACPPYHLAVVIGGTSAEQAVETAKLASARYLDSLPTTGSELGNGFRDLELEQKVLKLAQDTGIGAQFGGKYFCHDVRVIRLPRHGASCPVAMAVSCSADRQALGKITKDGIFIEALETDPARFLPEVTHDDLSDEVVHIDLNQPMDQIRATLSKYPVKTRVMLTGPMVVARDIAHAKLKERLDAGDGLPEYIKNHCVYYAGPAKTPEGMASGSFGPTTAGRMDSYVGDFQAAGGSLIMLAKGNRSRQVTDACKAHGGFYLGSIGGPAARLAQDCITKVEVLEYPELGMEAVWKIEVQDFPAFIVVDDKGNDFFDQVGNTGTPVKLH
;
A
#
# COMPACT_ATOMS: atom_id res chain seq x y z
N MET A 1 -20.35 44.22 -14.79
CA MET A 1 -19.32 43.56 -13.95
C MET A 1 -19.87 42.21 -13.56
N PRO A 2 -19.09 41.13 -13.50
CA PRO A 2 -19.62 39.86 -13.03
C PRO A 2 -20.09 40.00 -11.58
N GLU A 3 -21.24 39.40 -11.25
CA GLU A 3 -21.70 39.30 -9.88
C GLU A 3 -20.82 38.31 -9.09
N PHE A 4 -20.64 38.61 -7.79
CA PHE A 4 -19.92 37.68 -6.91
C PHE A 4 -20.73 36.38 -6.77
N ALA A 5 -20.09 35.25 -7.08
CA ALA A 5 -20.66 33.93 -6.84
C ALA A 5 -19.55 33.05 -6.23
N PHE A 6 -19.92 32.29 -5.21
CA PHE A 6 -19.01 31.38 -4.53
C PHE A 6 -19.38 29.91 -4.84
N THR A 7 -18.38 29.10 -5.08
CA THR A 7 -18.53 27.64 -5.09
C THR A 7 -17.36 27.00 -4.32
N GLU A 8 -17.63 25.91 -3.65
CA GLU A 8 -16.55 25.07 -3.11
C GLU A 8 -15.76 24.45 -4.26
N ILE A 9 -14.45 24.30 -4.07
CA ILE A 9 -13.61 23.62 -5.07
C ILE A 9 -13.95 22.12 -5.15
N LEU A 10 -14.27 21.51 -4.01
CA LEU A 10 -14.65 20.09 -3.92
C LEU A 10 -16.05 19.95 -3.29
N PRO A 11 -17.12 20.28 -4.04
CA PRO A 11 -18.49 20.22 -3.53
C PRO A 11 -18.96 18.76 -3.45
N LEU A 12 -18.85 18.17 -2.25
CA LEU A 12 -19.27 16.80 -2.01
C LEU A 12 -20.79 16.70 -1.89
N GLY A 13 -21.34 15.62 -2.44
CA GLY A 13 -22.73 15.23 -2.23
C GLY A 13 -23.00 14.71 -0.81
N PRO A 14 -24.22 14.24 -0.54
CA PRO A 14 -24.60 13.67 0.76
C PRO A 14 -23.69 12.49 1.15
N ASP A 15 -23.40 12.40 2.45
CA ASP A 15 -22.69 11.27 3.02
C ASP A 15 -23.62 10.05 3.12
N THR A 16 -23.35 9.02 2.35
CA THR A 16 -24.11 7.75 2.31
C THR A 16 -23.40 6.60 3.03
N THR A 17 -22.34 6.92 3.76
CA THR A 17 -21.53 5.91 4.49
C THR A 17 -22.36 5.26 5.58
N GLU A 18 -22.26 3.93 5.66
CA GLU A 18 -22.81 3.19 6.79
C GLU A 18 -21.87 3.32 8.00
N TYR A 19 -22.41 3.72 9.13
CA TYR A 19 -21.66 3.95 10.36
C TYR A 19 -22.15 3.03 11.48
N ARG A 20 -21.24 2.59 12.35
CA ARG A 20 -21.56 1.99 13.64
C ARG A 20 -21.29 2.98 14.77
N LEU A 21 -22.13 2.98 15.78
CA LEU A 21 -21.94 3.75 17.01
C LEU A 21 -20.82 3.10 17.85
N ILE A 22 -19.89 3.93 18.33
CA ILE A 22 -18.82 3.51 19.26
C ILE A 22 -19.24 3.81 20.70
N SER A 23 -19.67 5.06 20.98
CA SER A 23 -20.05 5.55 22.29
C SER A 23 -20.89 6.81 22.18
N THR A 24 -21.65 7.12 23.21
CA THR A 24 -22.32 8.42 23.40
C THR A 24 -21.64 9.24 24.49
N GLU A 25 -20.60 8.71 25.16
CA GLU A 25 -19.89 9.41 26.22
C GLU A 25 -18.98 10.50 25.66
N GLY A 26 -18.82 11.58 26.41
CA GLY A 26 -17.96 12.71 26.03
C GLY A 26 -18.53 13.62 24.93
N VAL A 27 -19.83 13.51 24.65
CA VAL A 27 -20.53 14.33 23.67
C VAL A 27 -21.76 14.95 24.32
N GLU A 28 -21.91 16.26 24.22
CA GLU A 28 -23.00 17.02 24.84
C GLU A 28 -23.46 18.18 23.95
N GLU A 29 -24.75 18.36 23.79
CA GLU A 29 -25.30 19.60 23.22
C GLU A 29 -25.44 20.67 24.32
N VAL A 30 -24.83 21.84 24.09
CA VAL A 30 -24.87 22.97 25.02
C VAL A 30 -25.59 24.12 24.38
N GLN A 31 -26.68 24.55 25.01
CA GLN A 31 -27.40 25.73 24.60
C GLN A 31 -26.72 26.99 25.14
N THR A 32 -26.45 27.96 24.26
CA THR A 32 -25.86 29.24 24.62
C THR A 32 -26.63 30.38 23.99
N PRO A 33 -26.43 31.62 24.42
CA PRO A 33 -27.01 32.79 23.75
C PRO A 33 -26.61 32.95 22.28
N LEU A 34 -25.52 32.29 21.85
CA LEU A 34 -25.00 32.33 20.50
C LEU A 34 -25.51 31.17 19.63
N GLY A 35 -26.27 30.24 20.19
CA GLY A 35 -26.78 29.04 19.52
C GLY A 35 -26.45 27.75 20.23
N THR A 36 -26.75 26.64 19.57
CA THR A 36 -26.48 25.28 20.06
C THR A 36 -25.09 24.85 19.64
N PHE A 37 -24.24 24.50 20.60
CA PHE A 37 -22.90 23.99 20.40
C PHE A 37 -22.82 22.49 20.70
N LEU A 38 -22.00 21.78 19.95
CA LEU A 38 -21.58 20.43 20.28
C LEU A 38 -20.30 20.51 21.11
N LYS A 39 -20.37 20.10 22.37
CA LYS A 39 -19.19 19.94 23.22
C LYS A 39 -18.67 18.52 23.08
N VAL A 40 -17.37 18.39 22.79
CA VAL A 40 -16.70 17.12 22.58
C VAL A 40 -15.47 17.03 23.48
N SER A 41 -15.40 16.00 24.30
CA SER A 41 -14.26 15.78 25.19
C SER A 41 -13.02 15.31 24.41
N GLN A 42 -11.84 15.49 24.99
CA GLN A 42 -10.57 15.00 24.42
C GLN A 42 -10.58 13.45 24.34
N GLU A 43 -11.18 12.80 25.33
CA GLU A 43 -11.32 11.34 25.39
C GLU A 43 -12.19 10.80 24.23
N ALA A 44 -13.23 11.53 23.83
CA ALA A 44 -14.06 11.17 22.70
C ALA A 44 -13.28 11.17 21.38
N ILE A 45 -12.45 12.18 21.16
CA ILE A 45 -11.58 12.27 19.98
C ILE A 45 -10.51 11.14 20.02
N THR A 46 -9.90 10.92 21.17
CA THR A 46 -8.93 9.84 21.38
C THR A 46 -9.53 8.46 21.10
N LEU A 47 -10.73 8.19 21.64
CA LEU A 47 -11.45 6.92 21.45
C LEU A 47 -11.80 6.69 19.96
N LEU A 48 -12.29 7.70 19.27
CA LEU A 48 -12.58 7.61 17.83
C LEU A 48 -11.32 7.27 17.04
N THR A 49 -10.22 7.98 17.32
CA THR A 49 -8.95 7.77 16.62
C THR A 49 -8.37 6.40 16.89
N GLU A 50 -8.36 5.96 18.16
CA GLU A 50 -7.87 4.63 18.55
C GLU A 50 -8.68 3.53 17.87
N THR A 51 -10.01 3.65 17.88
CA THR A 51 -10.89 2.68 17.21
C THR A 51 -10.64 2.67 15.70
N ALA A 52 -10.56 3.82 15.06
CA ALA A 52 -10.32 3.92 13.62
C ALA A 52 -8.98 3.30 13.21
N MET A 53 -7.90 3.64 13.90
CA MET A 53 -6.56 3.13 13.57
C MET A 53 -6.44 1.63 13.78
N ARG A 54 -7.11 1.07 14.79
CA ARG A 54 -7.20 -0.37 15.02
C ARG A 54 -8.01 -1.05 13.91
N ASP A 55 -9.18 -0.50 13.59
CA ASP A 55 -10.07 -1.08 12.59
C ASP A 55 -9.41 -1.12 11.20
N ILE A 56 -8.82 -0.01 10.74
CA ILE A 56 -8.17 0.01 9.42
C ILE A 56 -6.90 -0.84 9.32
N ALA A 57 -6.29 -1.21 10.46
CA ALA A 57 -5.16 -2.14 10.46
C ALA A 57 -5.60 -3.60 10.24
N HIS A 58 -6.88 -3.93 10.50
CA HIS A 58 -7.37 -5.30 10.52
C HIS A 58 -8.58 -5.56 9.61
N LEU A 59 -9.36 -4.54 9.27
CA LEU A 59 -10.62 -4.65 8.54
C LEU A 59 -10.57 -3.86 7.23
N LEU A 60 -11.37 -4.28 6.27
CA LEU A 60 -11.50 -3.66 4.95
C LEU A 60 -12.94 -3.26 4.67
N ARG A 61 -13.13 -2.35 3.73
CA ARG A 61 -14.45 -2.00 3.20
C ARG A 61 -15.07 -3.17 2.45
N PRO A 62 -16.38 -3.45 2.62
CA PRO A 62 -17.06 -4.52 1.87
C PRO A 62 -16.88 -4.41 0.36
N GLY A 63 -16.90 -3.18 -0.19
CA GLY A 63 -16.73 -2.93 -1.62
C GLY A 63 -15.34 -3.34 -2.14
N HIS A 64 -14.28 -3.16 -1.34
CA HIS A 64 -12.93 -3.62 -1.71
C HIS A 64 -12.84 -5.16 -1.75
N LEU A 65 -13.43 -5.82 -0.74
CA LEU A 65 -13.47 -7.28 -0.69
C LEU A 65 -14.29 -7.85 -1.87
N GLN A 66 -15.39 -7.20 -2.23
CA GLN A 66 -16.19 -7.59 -3.39
C GLN A 66 -15.38 -7.46 -4.70
N GLN A 67 -14.56 -6.43 -4.85
CA GLN A 67 -13.69 -6.27 -6.02
C GLN A 67 -12.65 -7.39 -6.11
N LEU A 68 -12.08 -7.84 -4.99
CA LEU A 68 -11.20 -9.02 -4.95
C LEU A 68 -11.96 -10.31 -5.35
N ASN A 69 -13.16 -10.49 -4.83
CA ASN A 69 -14.00 -11.64 -5.21
C ASN A 69 -14.36 -11.60 -6.70
N ASN A 70 -14.62 -10.43 -7.27
CA ASN A 70 -14.91 -10.27 -8.70
C ASN A 70 -13.74 -10.75 -9.58
N ILE A 71 -12.49 -10.58 -9.15
CA ILE A 71 -11.31 -11.10 -9.87
C ILE A 71 -11.36 -12.64 -9.96
N LEU A 72 -11.77 -13.30 -8.88
CA LEU A 72 -11.86 -14.75 -8.83
C LEU A 72 -12.92 -15.29 -9.81
N ASN A 73 -13.99 -14.54 -10.01
CA ASN A 73 -15.11 -14.91 -10.86
C ASN A 73 -15.00 -14.41 -12.31
N ASP A 74 -13.97 -13.63 -12.65
CA ASP A 74 -13.76 -13.12 -14.01
C ASP A 74 -13.08 -14.19 -14.89
N PRO A 75 -13.73 -14.68 -15.96
CA PRO A 75 -13.13 -15.65 -16.86
C PRO A 75 -11.90 -15.14 -17.61
N GLU A 76 -11.76 -13.82 -17.76
CA GLU A 76 -10.61 -13.20 -18.42
C GLU A 76 -9.43 -12.91 -17.46
N ALA A 77 -9.60 -13.09 -16.15
CA ALA A 77 -8.52 -12.95 -15.19
C ALA A 77 -7.44 -14.02 -15.42
N SER A 78 -6.17 -13.61 -15.32
CA SER A 78 -5.06 -14.58 -15.37
C SER A 78 -5.07 -15.48 -14.13
N GLY A 79 -4.43 -16.65 -14.21
CA GLY A 79 -4.24 -17.52 -13.05
C GLY A 79 -3.49 -16.79 -11.91
N ASN A 80 -2.53 -15.93 -12.26
CA ASN A 80 -1.79 -15.12 -11.27
C ASN A 80 -2.66 -14.03 -10.65
N ASP A 81 -3.53 -13.33 -11.41
CA ASP A 81 -4.50 -12.37 -10.85
C ASP A 81 -5.40 -13.05 -9.80
N ARG A 82 -5.97 -14.22 -10.15
CA ARG A 82 -6.85 -14.98 -9.25
C ARG A 82 -6.11 -15.45 -8.01
N PHE A 83 -4.88 -15.95 -8.16
CA PHE A 83 -4.09 -16.42 -7.03
C PHE A 83 -3.78 -15.30 -6.05
N VAL A 84 -3.35 -14.14 -6.53
CA VAL A 84 -3.11 -12.96 -5.68
C VAL A 84 -4.40 -12.49 -4.99
N ALA A 85 -5.52 -12.43 -5.72
CA ALA A 85 -6.81 -12.02 -5.14
C ALA A 85 -7.27 -12.99 -4.04
N LEU A 86 -7.11 -14.30 -4.24
CA LEU A 86 -7.45 -15.30 -3.22
C LEU A 86 -6.57 -15.15 -1.97
N ASP A 87 -5.27 -14.94 -2.13
CA ASP A 87 -4.36 -14.73 -1.00
C ASP A 87 -4.70 -13.46 -0.22
N LEU A 88 -5.09 -12.37 -0.91
CA LEU A 88 -5.53 -11.14 -0.26
C LEU A 88 -6.86 -11.33 0.52
N LEU A 89 -7.81 -12.10 -0.01
CA LEU A 89 -9.05 -12.41 0.70
C LEU A 89 -8.80 -13.29 1.94
N LYS A 90 -7.95 -14.32 1.84
CA LYS A 90 -7.54 -15.13 2.98
C LYS A 90 -6.84 -14.29 4.05
N ASN A 91 -5.97 -13.39 3.62
CA ASN A 91 -5.31 -12.43 4.50
C ASN A 91 -6.30 -11.54 5.26
N ALA A 92 -7.33 -11.04 4.57
CA ALA A 92 -8.38 -10.23 5.20
C ALA A 92 -9.11 -11.03 6.28
N GLY A 93 -9.42 -12.31 6.03
CA GLY A 93 -10.03 -13.21 7.03
C GLY A 93 -9.17 -13.39 8.28
N ILE A 94 -7.86 -13.60 8.11
CA ILE A 94 -6.92 -13.73 9.22
C ILE A 94 -6.80 -12.40 9.98
N ALA A 95 -6.64 -11.29 9.28
CA ALA A 95 -6.49 -9.97 9.88
C ALA A 95 -7.72 -9.54 10.68
N ALA A 96 -8.93 -9.91 10.24
CA ALA A 96 -10.20 -9.62 10.94
C ALA A 96 -10.26 -10.22 12.36
N GLY A 97 -9.42 -11.20 12.67
CA GLY A 97 -9.25 -11.71 14.04
C GLY A 97 -8.60 -10.71 15.01
N GLY A 98 -8.10 -9.58 14.54
CA GLY A 98 -7.59 -8.46 15.35
C GLY A 98 -6.22 -8.71 16.02
N VAL A 99 -5.53 -9.81 15.67
CA VAL A 99 -4.22 -10.17 16.23
C VAL A 99 -3.09 -9.79 15.30
N LEU A 100 -3.15 -10.24 14.06
CA LEU A 100 -2.18 -9.92 13.01
C LEU A 100 -2.73 -8.80 12.11
N PRO A 101 -2.05 -7.63 12.02
CA PRO A 101 -2.46 -6.61 11.05
C PRO A 101 -2.33 -7.16 9.62
N MET A 102 -3.18 -6.68 8.71
CA MET A 102 -3.23 -7.18 7.34
C MET A 102 -1.91 -6.95 6.55
N CYS A 103 -1.12 -5.95 6.93
CA CYS A 103 0.15 -5.60 6.30
C CYS A 103 1.25 -5.47 7.35
N GLN A 104 2.48 -5.91 7.03
CA GLN A 104 3.64 -5.71 7.90
C GLN A 104 4.06 -4.25 8.02
N ASP A 105 3.84 -3.46 6.98
CA ASP A 105 4.02 -2.01 7.02
C ASP A 105 2.71 -1.36 7.47
N THR A 106 2.58 -1.15 8.77
CA THR A 106 1.36 -0.62 9.36
C THR A 106 1.17 0.88 9.13
N GLY A 107 2.16 1.53 8.55
CA GLY A 107 2.06 2.83 7.88
C GLY A 107 2.15 4.03 8.78
N THR A 108 2.14 5.19 8.15
CA THR A 108 1.96 6.50 8.79
C THR A 108 0.49 6.78 8.97
N ALA A 109 0.09 7.19 10.18
CA ALA A 109 -1.26 7.65 10.44
C ALA A 109 -1.48 9.04 9.83
N ILE A 110 -2.52 9.16 9.02
CA ILE A 110 -2.91 10.40 8.34
C ILE A 110 -4.37 10.68 8.66
N ILE A 111 -4.65 11.80 9.33
CA ILE A 111 -5.98 12.18 9.77
C ILE A 111 -6.36 13.53 9.18
N LYS A 112 -7.48 13.55 8.47
CA LYS A 112 -8.08 14.78 7.94
C LYS A 112 -9.39 15.04 8.68
N GLY A 113 -9.46 16.17 9.41
CA GLY A 113 -10.63 16.58 10.17
C GLY A 113 -11.35 17.76 9.52
N LYS A 114 -12.71 17.73 9.54
CA LYS A 114 -13.58 18.85 9.25
C LYS A 114 -14.36 19.19 10.53
N LYS A 115 -13.93 20.23 11.22
CA LYS A 115 -14.51 20.69 12.48
C LYS A 115 -15.57 21.75 12.21
N GLY A 116 -16.82 21.44 12.55
CA GLY A 116 -17.90 22.40 12.47
C GLY A 116 -17.64 23.63 13.37
N GLN A 117 -18.03 24.80 12.91
CA GLN A 117 -17.84 26.07 13.66
C GLN A 117 -18.56 26.12 15.01
N PHE A 118 -19.56 25.25 15.20
CA PHE A 118 -20.27 25.08 16.47
C PHE A 118 -19.83 23.86 17.27
N VAL A 119 -18.62 23.31 17.00
CA VAL A 119 -17.99 22.24 17.78
C VAL A 119 -16.95 22.86 18.71
N PHE A 120 -17.14 22.68 20.01
CA PHE A 120 -16.20 23.09 21.04
C PHE A 120 -15.47 21.87 21.61
N THR A 121 -14.15 21.96 21.72
CA THR A 121 -13.29 20.95 22.32
C THR A 121 -12.46 21.59 23.43
N GLU A 122 -12.23 20.86 24.53
CA GLU A 122 -11.63 21.42 25.77
C GLU A 122 -10.10 21.48 25.75
N GLY A 123 -9.44 21.08 24.67
CA GLY A 123 -7.99 21.05 24.60
C GLY A 123 -7.47 20.99 23.17
N SER A 124 -6.24 20.49 23.00
CA SER A 124 -5.65 20.32 21.68
C SER A 124 -6.22 19.10 20.96
N ASP A 125 -6.93 19.33 19.87
CA ASP A 125 -7.48 18.27 19.04
C ASP A 125 -6.36 17.40 18.45
N GLU A 126 -5.23 18.01 18.07
CA GLU A 126 -4.07 17.27 17.54
C GLU A 126 -3.46 16.36 18.60
N GLU A 127 -3.37 16.81 19.87
CA GLU A 127 -2.88 15.97 20.96
C GLU A 127 -3.81 14.78 21.22
N ALA A 128 -5.13 15.00 21.24
CA ALA A 128 -6.10 13.92 21.43
C ALA A 128 -6.05 12.88 20.30
N ILE A 129 -5.92 13.32 19.06
CA ILE A 129 -5.75 12.45 17.89
C ILE A 129 -4.40 11.68 18.00
N ALA A 130 -3.30 12.37 18.29
CA ALA A 130 -2.00 11.75 18.45
C ALA A 130 -2.00 10.69 19.56
N ARG A 131 -2.72 10.94 20.66
CA ARG A 131 -2.89 9.99 21.77
C ARG A 131 -3.62 8.73 21.32
N GLY A 132 -4.65 8.86 20.50
CA GLY A 132 -5.36 7.70 19.93
C GLY A 132 -4.46 6.86 19.02
N VAL A 133 -3.64 7.49 18.18
CA VAL A 133 -2.61 6.81 17.38
C VAL A 133 -1.61 6.09 18.30
N PHE A 134 -1.06 6.80 19.28
CA PHE A 134 -0.11 6.23 20.24
C PHE A 134 -0.70 4.98 20.91
N ASN A 135 -1.90 5.08 21.48
CA ASN A 135 -2.56 3.98 22.17
C ASN A 135 -2.68 2.75 21.28
N THR A 136 -3.14 2.92 20.03
CA THR A 136 -3.27 1.83 19.07
C THR A 136 -1.95 1.13 18.81
N TYR A 137 -0.88 1.89 18.56
CA TYR A 137 0.44 1.32 18.27
C TYR A 137 1.11 0.70 19.51
N GLN A 138 0.71 1.06 20.74
CA GLN A 138 1.18 0.42 21.96
C GLN A 138 0.44 -0.90 22.26
N THR A 139 -0.88 -0.92 22.02
CA THR A 139 -1.75 -2.03 22.43
C THR A 139 -1.96 -3.11 21.36
N SER A 140 -1.68 -2.79 20.10
CA SER A 140 -1.81 -3.70 18.96
C SER A 140 -0.44 -4.17 18.44
N ASN A 141 -0.43 -5.26 17.67
CA ASN A 141 0.79 -5.83 17.09
C ASN A 141 1.26 -5.08 15.84
N LEU A 142 1.28 -3.74 15.91
CA LEU A 142 1.66 -2.86 14.82
C LEU A 142 3.16 -2.54 14.86
N ARG A 143 3.74 -2.26 13.69
CA ARG A 143 5.15 -1.89 13.54
C ARG A 143 5.34 -0.38 13.65
N TYR A 144 6.35 0.06 14.39
CA TYR A 144 6.77 1.46 14.39
C TYR A 144 7.57 1.78 13.13
N SER A 145 7.12 2.74 12.35
CA SER A 145 7.73 3.10 11.07
C SER A 145 8.15 4.57 10.97
N GLN A 146 7.92 5.38 12.03
CA GLN A 146 8.27 6.79 12.02
C GLN A 146 9.69 7.01 12.50
N MET A 147 10.46 7.80 11.73
CA MET A 147 11.82 8.19 12.04
C MET A 147 11.84 9.65 12.49
N ALA A 148 12.46 9.91 13.63
CA ALA A 148 12.71 11.26 14.12
C ALA A 148 14.06 11.74 13.61
N PRO A 149 14.13 12.88 12.89
CA PRO A 149 15.40 13.48 12.51
C PRO A 149 16.07 14.11 13.75
N LEU A 150 17.26 13.65 14.08
CA LEU A 150 18.08 14.23 15.15
C LEU A 150 18.90 15.42 14.63
N ASN A 151 19.33 15.33 13.37
CA ASN A 151 19.92 16.39 12.57
C ASN A 151 19.68 16.07 11.08
N MET A 152 20.40 16.70 10.16
CA MET A 152 20.19 16.48 8.72
C MET A 152 20.48 15.04 8.28
N TYR A 153 21.37 14.33 8.95
CA TYR A 153 21.87 13.02 8.52
C TYR A 153 21.52 11.87 9.48
N ASP A 154 21.26 12.21 10.76
CA ASP A 154 21.01 11.20 11.79
C ASP A 154 19.52 11.12 12.11
N GLU A 155 19.01 9.90 12.14
CA GLU A 155 17.60 9.59 12.43
C GLU A 155 17.51 8.50 13.51
N LYS A 156 16.40 8.53 14.24
CA LYS A 156 16.05 7.48 15.20
C LYS A 156 14.58 7.11 15.08
N ASN A 157 14.26 5.81 15.12
CA ASN A 157 12.88 5.37 15.20
C ASN A 157 12.23 5.90 16.48
N THR A 158 11.05 6.49 16.36
CA THR A 158 10.36 7.13 17.48
C THR A 158 9.86 6.15 18.54
N GLY A 159 9.72 4.87 18.19
CA GLY A 159 9.25 3.80 19.09
C GLY A 159 7.79 3.90 19.50
N ASN A 160 7.00 4.75 18.81
CA ASN A 160 5.59 4.97 19.10
C ASN A 160 4.74 5.31 17.85
N ASN A 161 5.35 5.33 16.69
CA ASN A 161 4.77 5.69 15.40
C ASN A 161 4.22 7.13 15.29
N LEU A 162 4.65 8.03 16.16
CA LEU A 162 4.41 9.47 16.04
C LEU A 162 5.64 10.16 15.43
N PRO A 163 5.47 11.33 14.81
CA PRO A 163 4.24 12.09 14.65
C PRO A 163 3.31 11.50 13.60
N ALA A 164 2.00 11.73 13.75
CA ALA A 164 0.99 11.52 12.72
C ALA A 164 0.86 12.78 11.85
N GLU A 165 0.40 12.63 10.60
CA GLU A 165 -0.02 13.78 9.79
C GLU A 165 -1.46 14.14 10.14
N ILE A 166 -1.67 15.28 10.80
CA ILE A 166 -2.99 15.76 11.23
C ILE A 166 -3.27 17.10 10.57
N LYS A 167 -4.43 17.20 9.90
CA LYS A 167 -4.90 18.46 9.30
C LYS A 167 -6.38 18.63 9.59
N ILE A 168 -6.70 19.70 10.30
CA ILE A 168 -8.07 20.04 10.68
C ILE A 168 -8.48 21.33 9.96
N SER A 169 -9.62 21.28 9.27
CA SER A 169 -10.21 22.41 8.59
C SER A 169 -11.52 22.81 9.25
N ALA A 170 -11.75 24.13 9.39
CA ALA A 170 -13.03 24.67 9.85
C ALA A 170 -14.09 24.58 8.74
N VAL A 171 -15.28 24.15 9.09
CA VAL A 171 -16.45 24.07 8.20
C VAL A 171 -17.71 24.60 8.91
N GLU A 172 -18.78 24.82 8.18
CA GLU A 172 -20.07 25.14 8.77
C GLU A 172 -20.68 23.97 9.54
N GLY A 173 -21.51 24.25 10.51
CA GLY A 173 -22.31 23.26 11.23
C GLY A 173 -21.78 22.86 12.60
N ASN A 174 -22.33 21.77 13.13
CA ASN A 174 -22.10 21.27 14.49
C ASN A 174 -21.68 19.79 14.53
N ALA A 175 -21.08 19.29 13.47
CA ALA A 175 -20.50 17.94 13.42
C ALA A 175 -18.98 18.02 13.28
N TYR A 176 -18.29 17.04 13.84
CA TYR A 176 -16.86 16.87 13.65
C TYR A 176 -16.62 15.59 12.85
N LYS A 177 -16.16 15.73 11.61
CA LYS A 177 -15.99 14.61 10.66
C LYS A 177 -14.51 14.35 10.40
N PHE A 178 -14.18 13.09 10.21
CA PHE A 178 -12.80 12.65 10.01
C PHE A 178 -12.69 11.66 8.85
N LEU A 179 -11.53 11.70 8.19
CA LEU A 179 -11.01 10.63 7.36
C LEU A 179 -9.71 10.14 8.00
N PHE A 180 -9.68 8.88 8.40
CA PHE A 180 -8.51 8.18 8.92
C PHE A 180 -7.89 7.34 7.82
N MET A 181 -6.57 7.43 7.67
CA MET A 181 -5.80 6.64 6.69
C MET A 181 -4.52 6.13 7.34
N ALA A 182 -4.05 4.97 6.90
CA ALA A 182 -2.70 4.48 7.16
C ALA A 182 -2.01 4.19 5.83
N LYS A 183 -0.95 4.92 5.52
CA LYS A 183 -0.18 4.75 4.29
C LYS A 183 1.19 4.17 4.60
N GLY A 184 1.45 2.94 4.13
CA GLY A 184 2.77 2.34 4.15
C GLY A 184 3.74 3.01 3.18
N GLY A 185 5.04 2.80 3.37
CA GLY A 185 6.09 3.38 2.54
C GLY A 185 5.92 3.07 1.04
N GLY A 186 5.42 1.88 0.68
CA GLY A 186 5.13 1.53 -0.70
C GLY A 186 4.11 2.48 -1.35
N SER A 187 2.97 2.71 -0.71
CA SER A 187 1.94 3.63 -1.22
C SER A 187 2.39 5.09 -1.16
N ALA A 188 3.08 5.49 -0.09
CA ALA A 188 3.58 6.86 0.05
C ALA A 188 4.56 7.22 -1.08
N ASN A 189 5.45 6.28 -1.45
CA ASN A 189 6.41 6.45 -2.53
C ASN A 189 5.78 6.44 -3.93
N LYS A 190 4.48 6.19 -4.05
CA LYS A 190 3.72 6.23 -5.31
C LYS A 190 2.74 7.40 -5.35
N SER A 191 3.08 8.47 -4.64
CA SER A 191 2.44 9.78 -4.75
C SER A 191 3.36 10.72 -5.54
N TYR A 192 2.87 11.18 -6.68
CA TYR A 192 3.65 12.00 -7.62
C TYR A 192 2.95 13.31 -7.93
N LEU A 193 3.76 14.33 -8.18
CA LEU A 193 3.35 15.58 -8.78
C LEU A 193 4.21 15.83 -10.03
N PHE A 194 3.52 16.04 -11.15
CA PHE A 194 4.13 16.41 -12.41
C PHE A 194 3.68 17.83 -12.77
N GLN A 195 4.62 18.67 -13.18
CA GLN A 195 4.31 20.02 -13.69
C GLN A 195 4.26 19.94 -15.20
N GLU A 196 3.05 19.93 -15.72
CA GLU A 196 2.78 19.81 -17.15
C GLU A 196 2.27 21.14 -17.72
N THR A 197 1.97 21.14 -19.01
CA THR A 197 1.41 22.30 -19.70
C THR A 197 0.01 21.99 -20.24
N LYS A 198 -0.69 23.04 -20.71
CA LYS A 198 -1.98 22.88 -21.40
C LYS A 198 -1.93 21.90 -22.57
N ALA A 199 -0.77 21.68 -23.18
CA ALA A 199 -0.59 20.73 -24.29
C ALA A 199 -0.96 19.28 -23.89
N LEU A 200 -0.92 18.94 -22.59
CA LEU A 200 -1.37 17.65 -22.10
C LEU A 200 -2.91 17.49 -22.10
N LEU A 201 -3.65 18.59 -22.09
CA LEU A 201 -5.13 18.58 -22.00
C LEU A 201 -5.78 18.24 -23.35
N ASN A 202 -5.37 17.10 -23.89
CA ASN A 202 -5.93 16.55 -25.12
C ASN A 202 -5.73 15.02 -25.08
N GLU A 203 -6.71 14.27 -25.53
CA GLU A 203 -6.73 12.81 -25.40
C GLU A 203 -5.54 12.13 -26.07
N LYS A 204 -5.09 12.67 -27.22
CA LYS A 204 -3.94 12.10 -27.98
C LYS A 204 -2.61 12.21 -27.24
N THR A 205 -2.47 13.15 -26.32
CA THR A 205 -1.26 13.33 -25.51
C THR A 205 -1.44 12.76 -24.11
N LEU A 206 -2.62 12.91 -23.52
CA LEU A 206 -2.91 12.51 -22.14
C LEU A 206 -2.89 10.99 -21.95
N LEU A 207 -3.57 10.23 -22.82
CA LEU A 207 -3.67 8.77 -22.64
C LEU A 207 -2.32 8.07 -22.77
N PRO A 208 -1.46 8.33 -23.78
CA PRO A 208 -0.11 7.76 -23.81
C PRO A 208 0.73 8.17 -22.60
N TRP A 209 0.65 9.43 -22.18
CA TRP A 209 1.38 9.92 -21.01
C TRP A 209 0.94 9.18 -19.73
N LEU A 210 -0.36 8.99 -19.52
CA LEU A 210 -0.90 8.23 -18.39
C LEU A 210 -0.46 6.76 -18.43
N PHE A 211 -0.44 6.15 -19.60
CA PHE A 211 0.04 4.78 -19.78
C PHE A 211 1.49 4.63 -19.28
N ASP A 212 2.39 5.51 -19.74
CA ASP A 212 3.80 5.50 -19.34
C ASP A 212 3.96 5.71 -17.83
N LYS A 213 3.14 6.61 -17.23
CA LYS A 213 3.17 6.84 -15.79
C LYS A 213 2.67 5.63 -15.01
N MET A 214 1.61 4.94 -15.48
CA MET A 214 1.12 3.71 -14.86
C MET A 214 2.15 2.57 -14.92
N VAL A 215 2.82 2.38 -16.05
CA VAL A 215 3.91 1.40 -16.16
C VAL A 215 5.02 1.73 -15.15
N SER A 216 5.40 3.01 -15.03
CA SER A 216 6.43 3.45 -14.08
C SER A 216 6.04 3.32 -12.61
N LEU A 217 4.75 3.26 -12.27
CA LEU A 217 4.30 2.96 -10.91
C LEU A 217 4.82 1.59 -10.46
N GLY A 218 4.77 0.60 -11.35
CA GLY A 218 5.16 -0.77 -11.02
C GLY A 218 4.35 -1.39 -9.89
N THR A 219 4.86 -2.45 -9.29
CA THR A 219 4.13 -3.28 -8.32
C THR A 219 4.60 -3.13 -6.86
N SER A 220 5.56 -2.25 -6.59
CA SER A 220 6.15 -2.12 -5.24
C SER A 220 5.17 -1.64 -4.16
N ALA A 221 4.05 -0.99 -4.54
CA ALA A 221 2.99 -0.60 -3.63
C ALA A 221 1.87 -1.65 -3.50
N CYS A 222 2.03 -2.84 -4.06
CA CYS A 222 1.12 -3.99 -3.96
C CYS A 222 -0.24 -3.75 -4.64
N PRO A 223 -0.33 -3.82 -5.99
CA PRO A 223 -1.62 -3.84 -6.68
C PRO A 223 -2.43 -5.11 -6.34
N PRO A 224 -3.74 -5.17 -6.65
CA PRO A 224 -4.52 -4.19 -7.43
C PRO A 224 -4.68 -2.85 -6.73
N TYR A 225 -4.54 -1.75 -7.49
CA TYR A 225 -4.61 -0.40 -6.95
C TYR A 225 -6.00 0.22 -7.06
N HIS A 226 -6.35 1.11 -6.12
CA HIS A 226 -7.27 2.20 -6.36
C HIS A 226 -6.41 3.39 -6.81
N LEU A 227 -6.42 3.67 -8.11
CA LEU A 227 -5.59 4.70 -8.71
C LEU A 227 -6.33 6.04 -8.74
N ALA A 228 -5.68 7.10 -8.31
CA ALA A 228 -6.18 8.45 -8.45
C ALA A 228 -5.28 9.27 -9.37
N VAL A 229 -5.89 9.99 -10.29
CA VAL A 229 -5.27 10.97 -11.17
C VAL A 229 -5.99 12.30 -10.97
N VAL A 230 -5.26 13.36 -10.67
CA VAL A 230 -5.81 14.70 -10.52
C VAL A 230 -5.13 15.62 -11.53
N ILE A 231 -5.94 16.29 -12.36
CA ILE A 231 -5.46 17.17 -13.40
C ILE A 231 -5.90 18.59 -13.06
N GLY A 232 -4.95 19.46 -12.79
CA GLY A 232 -5.15 20.82 -12.31
C GLY A 232 -4.92 20.94 -10.81
N GLY A 233 -5.31 22.08 -10.28
CA GLY A 233 -5.10 22.53 -8.91
C GLY A 233 -4.69 23.99 -8.90
N THR A 234 -5.17 24.76 -7.94
CA THR A 234 -4.78 26.15 -7.73
C THR A 234 -3.40 26.27 -7.08
N SER A 235 -2.93 25.17 -6.48
CA SER A 235 -1.56 24.98 -5.98
C SER A 235 -1.09 23.54 -6.19
N ALA A 236 0.20 23.30 -6.05
CA ALA A 236 0.82 21.98 -6.10
C ALA A 236 0.27 21.07 -4.98
N GLU A 237 0.18 21.63 -3.78
CA GLU A 237 -0.30 20.95 -2.58
C GLU A 237 -1.75 20.49 -2.75
N GLN A 238 -2.61 21.36 -3.35
CA GLN A 238 -4.01 21.01 -3.61
C GLN A 238 -4.10 19.80 -4.55
N ALA A 239 -3.31 19.74 -5.61
CA ALA A 239 -3.34 18.62 -6.55
C ALA A 239 -2.95 17.30 -5.85
N VAL A 240 -1.88 17.30 -5.06
CA VAL A 240 -1.40 16.10 -4.33
C VAL A 240 -2.37 15.68 -3.24
N GLU A 241 -2.89 16.62 -2.46
CA GLU A 241 -3.88 16.33 -1.43
C GLU A 241 -5.16 15.73 -2.02
N THR A 242 -5.65 16.32 -3.12
CA THR A 242 -6.82 15.81 -3.84
C THR A 242 -6.59 14.39 -4.36
N ALA A 243 -5.40 14.07 -4.88
CA ALA A 243 -5.07 12.72 -5.33
C ALA A 243 -5.08 11.71 -4.14
N LYS A 244 -4.57 12.09 -2.98
CA LYS A 244 -4.62 11.27 -1.77
C LYS A 244 -6.08 11.01 -1.35
N LEU A 245 -6.91 12.04 -1.31
CA LEU A 245 -8.33 11.92 -0.98
C LEU A 245 -9.09 11.05 -1.99
N ALA A 246 -8.83 11.24 -3.29
CA ALA A 246 -9.45 10.46 -4.34
C ALA A 246 -9.05 8.97 -4.27
N SER A 247 -7.78 8.67 -3.95
CA SER A 247 -7.31 7.28 -3.76
C SER A 247 -8.01 6.56 -2.59
N ALA A 248 -8.48 7.32 -1.59
CA ALA A 248 -9.29 6.83 -0.47
C ALA A 248 -10.79 6.77 -0.80
N ARG A 249 -11.19 7.10 -2.02
CA ARG A 249 -12.59 7.21 -2.47
C ARG A 249 -13.40 8.25 -1.72
N TYR A 250 -12.74 9.19 -1.05
CA TYR A 250 -13.40 10.27 -0.29
C TYR A 250 -14.13 11.25 -1.19
N LEU A 251 -13.77 11.34 -2.47
CA LEU A 251 -14.29 12.28 -3.46
C LEU A 251 -15.30 11.65 -4.42
N ASP A 252 -15.82 10.45 -4.12
CA ASP A 252 -16.70 9.72 -5.04
C ASP A 252 -18.04 10.41 -5.30
N SER A 253 -18.48 11.30 -4.39
CA SER A 253 -19.72 12.09 -4.53
C SER A 253 -19.53 13.46 -5.20
N LEU A 254 -18.35 13.76 -5.76
CA LEU A 254 -18.17 14.98 -6.57
C LEU A 254 -19.10 15.00 -7.79
N PRO A 255 -19.46 16.19 -8.29
CA PRO A 255 -20.13 16.32 -9.58
C PRO A 255 -19.34 15.62 -10.69
N THR A 256 -20.04 15.20 -11.76
CA THR A 256 -19.43 14.58 -12.94
C THR A 256 -19.19 15.56 -14.08
N THR A 257 -19.51 16.83 -13.88
CA THR A 257 -19.29 17.92 -14.83
C THR A 257 -18.74 19.15 -14.12
N GLY A 258 -17.93 19.93 -14.83
CA GLY A 258 -17.46 21.22 -14.36
C GLY A 258 -18.53 22.31 -14.45
N SER A 259 -18.22 23.49 -13.90
CA SER A 259 -19.03 24.71 -14.04
C SER A 259 -18.15 25.93 -14.28
N GLU A 260 -18.73 27.01 -14.75
CA GLU A 260 -18.05 28.30 -14.95
C GLU A 260 -17.54 28.90 -13.62
N LEU A 261 -18.08 28.46 -12.49
CA LEU A 261 -17.68 28.90 -11.16
C LEU A 261 -16.36 28.23 -10.68
N GLY A 262 -15.89 27.18 -11.37
CA GLY A 262 -14.58 26.59 -11.10
C GLY A 262 -14.57 25.48 -10.06
N ASN A 263 -15.67 24.72 -9.88
CA ASN A 263 -15.65 23.51 -9.07
C ASN A 263 -14.88 22.37 -9.72
N GLY A 264 -14.31 21.50 -8.90
CA GLY A 264 -13.75 20.22 -9.32
C GLY A 264 -14.84 19.21 -9.65
N PHE A 265 -14.52 18.25 -10.51
CA PHE A 265 -15.44 17.18 -10.90
C PHE A 265 -14.70 15.88 -11.21
N ARG A 266 -15.43 14.75 -11.20
CA ARG A 266 -14.98 13.46 -11.67
C ARG A 266 -15.29 13.29 -13.15
N ASP A 267 -14.30 12.91 -13.93
CA ASP A 267 -14.49 12.56 -15.34
C ASP A 267 -14.69 11.05 -15.49
N LEU A 268 -15.93 10.60 -15.40
CA LEU A 268 -16.28 9.17 -15.41
C LEU A 268 -15.92 8.48 -16.74
N GLU A 269 -15.98 9.18 -17.86
CA GLU A 269 -15.58 8.65 -19.17
C GLU A 269 -14.06 8.40 -19.21
N LEU A 270 -13.28 9.37 -18.76
CA LEU A 270 -11.83 9.24 -18.70
C LEU A 270 -11.39 8.19 -17.66
N GLU A 271 -12.12 8.04 -16.55
CA GLU A 271 -11.87 6.95 -15.58
C GLU A 271 -11.93 5.57 -16.26
N GLN A 272 -12.92 5.32 -17.11
CA GLN A 272 -13.05 4.05 -17.83
C GLN A 272 -11.94 3.85 -18.86
N LYS A 273 -11.55 4.91 -19.59
CA LYS A 273 -10.44 4.85 -20.54
C LYS A 273 -9.11 4.55 -19.83
N VAL A 274 -8.85 5.18 -18.69
CA VAL A 274 -7.63 4.96 -17.90
C VAL A 274 -7.63 3.58 -17.27
N LEU A 275 -8.78 3.08 -16.81
CA LEU A 275 -8.89 1.70 -16.31
C LEU A 275 -8.58 0.69 -17.42
N LYS A 276 -9.07 0.91 -18.63
CA LYS A 276 -8.73 0.06 -19.78
C LYS A 276 -7.22 0.12 -20.09
N LEU A 277 -6.61 1.29 -20.06
CA LEU A 277 -5.15 1.43 -20.21
C LEU A 277 -4.38 0.66 -19.12
N ALA A 278 -4.86 0.70 -17.86
CA ALA A 278 -4.26 -0.05 -16.77
C ALA A 278 -4.30 -1.57 -17.02
N GLN A 279 -5.40 -2.08 -17.57
CA GLN A 279 -5.53 -3.48 -17.98
C GLN A 279 -4.54 -3.82 -19.11
N ASP A 280 -4.38 -2.93 -20.07
CA ASP A 280 -3.53 -3.12 -21.25
C ASP A 280 -2.02 -3.07 -20.91
N THR A 281 -1.64 -2.62 -19.71
CA THR A 281 -0.23 -2.73 -19.25
C THR A 281 0.23 -4.18 -19.15
N GLY A 282 -0.69 -5.12 -18.92
CA GLY A 282 -0.36 -6.53 -18.69
C GLY A 282 0.34 -6.82 -17.37
N ILE A 283 0.54 -5.81 -16.50
CA ILE A 283 1.18 -5.97 -15.18
C ILE A 283 0.33 -6.84 -14.26
N GLY A 284 -1.00 -6.66 -14.31
CA GLY A 284 -1.94 -7.40 -13.49
C GLY A 284 -1.80 -7.15 -11.99
N ALA A 285 -2.35 -8.06 -11.22
CA ALA A 285 -2.21 -8.08 -9.77
C ALA A 285 -0.82 -8.61 -9.36
N GLN A 286 0.23 -7.88 -9.72
CA GLN A 286 1.67 -8.05 -9.43
C GLN A 286 2.46 -8.96 -10.39
N PHE A 287 1.90 -10.03 -10.96
CA PHE A 287 2.65 -11.04 -11.71
C PHE A 287 2.04 -11.40 -13.07
N GLY A 288 1.45 -10.42 -13.74
CA GLY A 288 0.86 -10.58 -15.07
C GLY A 288 -0.65 -10.80 -15.02
N GLY A 289 -1.35 -10.12 -15.93
CA GLY A 289 -2.79 -10.14 -16.04
C GLY A 289 -3.36 -8.75 -16.33
N LYS A 290 -4.63 -8.56 -16.03
CA LYS A 290 -5.32 -7.30 -16.28
C LYS A 290 -5.62 -6.47 -15.02
N TYR A 291 -5.51 -7.05 -13.83
CA TYR A 291 -5.94 -6.41 -12.59
C TYR A 291 -4.84 -5.58 -11.90
N PHE A 292 -4.19 -4.70 -12.67
CA PHE A 292 -3.28 -3.70 -12.11
C PHE A 292 -4.03 -2.69 -11.22
N CYS A 293 -5.25 -2.32 -11.61
CA CYS A 293 -6.14 -1.49 -10.81
C CYS A 293 -7.49 -2.18 -10.60
N HIS A 294 -8.08 -2.00 -9.43
CA HIS A 294 -9.49 -2.27 -9.17
C HIS A 294 -10.37 -1.25 -9.87
N ASP A 295 -9.97 0.00 -9.74
CA ASP A 295 -10.69 1.16 -10.27
C ASP A 295 -9.75 2.37 -10.38
N VAL A 296 -10.22 3.40 -11.06
CA VAL A 296 -9.53 4.66 -11.27
C VAL A 296 -10.46 5.81 -10.89
N ARG A 297 -9.90 6.87 -10.27
CA ARG A 297 -10.55 8.17 -10.11
C ARG A 297 -9.78 9.20 -10.91
N VAL A 298 -10.49 9.94 -11.76
CA VAL A 298 -9.92 11.08 -12.47
C VAL A 298 -10.66 12.34 -12.03
N ILE A 299 -9.94 13.20 -11.32
CA ILE A 299 -10.47 14.48 -10.82
C ILE A 299 -9.89 15.61 -11.66
N ARG A 300 -10.77 16.46 -12.16
CA ARG A 300 -10.40 17.70 -12.86
C ARG A 300 -10.61 18.88 -11.93
N LEU A 301 -9.57 19.67 -11.69
CA LEU A 301 -9.60 20.86 -10.84
C LEU A 301 -9.40 22.14 -11.66
N PRO A 302 -9.89 23.30 -11.18
CA PRO A 302 -9.47 24.59 -11.70
C PRO A 302 -7.96 24.75 -11.54
N ARG A 303 -7.33 25.54 -12.38
CA ARG A 303 -5.89 25.76 -12.39
C ARG A 303 -5.52 27.20 -12.76
N HIS A 304 -4.33 27.63 -12.42
CA HIS A 304 -3.76 28.83 -12.99
C HIS A 304 -3.52 28.62 -14.50
N GLY A 305 -3.83 29.61 -15.31
CA GLY A 305 -3.75 29.49 -16.79
C GLY A 305 -2.38 29.08 -17.31
N ALA A 306 -1.29 29.45 -16.63
CA ALA A 306 0.10 29.17 -17.00
C ALA A 306 0.66 27.86 -16.38
N SER A 307 -0.11 27.14 -15.55
CA SER A 307 0.33 25.88 -14.93
C SER A 307 -0.68 24.77 -15.18
N CYS A 308 -0.22 23.53 -15.20
CA CYS A 308 -1.06 22.34 -15.30
C CYS A 308 -0.46 21.22 -14.46
N PRO A 309 -0.58 21.32 -13.12
CA PRO A 309 -0.11 20.24 -12.28
C PRO A 309 -0.96 18.98 -12.52
N VAL A 310 -0.31 17.83 -12.52
CA VAL A 310 -0.96 16.52 -12.55
C VAL A 310 -0.42 15.71 -11.38
N ALA A 311 -1.30 15.27 -10.50
CA ALA A 311 -0.94 14.43 -9.39
C ALA A 311 -1.47 13.01 -9.58
N MET A 312 -0.70 12.04 -9.10
CA MET A 312 -1.10 10.63 -9.07
C MET A 312 -0.86 10.08 -7.67
N ALA A 313 -1.79 9.26 -7.19
CA ALA A 313 -1.65 8.54 -5.93
C ALA A 313 -2.36 7.19 -6.01
N VAL A 314 -1.97 6.26 -5.13
CA VAL A 314 -2.60 4.94 -5.05
C VAL A 314 -3.03 4.63 -3.62
N SER A 315 -4.14 3.87 -3.50
CA SER A 315 -4.38 3.01 -2.36
C SER A 315 -4.04 1.58 -2.78
N CYS A 316 -3.25 0.89 -1.96
CA CYS A 316 -2.78 -0.45 -2.28
C CYS A 316 -3.82 -1.53 -1.90
N SER A 317 -3.47 -2.79 -2.12
CA SER A 317 -4.31 -3.94 -1.75
C SER A 317 -4.67 -4.03 -0.26
N ALA A 318 -3.97 -3.29 0.62
CA ALA A 318 -4.33 -3.19 2.04
C ALA A 318 -5.44 -2.17 2.32
N ASP A 319 -5.67 -1.21 1.43
CA ASP A 319 -6.79 -0.25 1.39
C ASP A 319 -7.26 0.30 2.76
N ARG A 320 -6.33 0.83 3.55
CA ARG A 320 -6.51 1.19 4.96
C ARG A 320 -7.03 2.61 5.16
N GLN A 321 -8.32 2.77 5.14
CA GLN A 321 -9.01 4.03 5.45
C GLN A 321 -10.41 3.80 6.00
N ALA A 322 -10.88 4.73 6.83
CA ALA A 322 -12.24 4.76 7.34
C ALA A 322 -12.68 6.20 7.61
N LEU A 323 -13.97 6.45 7.46
CA LEU A 323 -14.61 7.68 7.88
C LEU A 323 -15.06 7.58 9.34
N GLY A 324 -14.96 8.69 10.07
CA GLY A 324 -15.48 8.83 11.41
C GLY A 324 -16.23 10.13 11.59
N LYS A 325 -17.12 10.20 12.55
CA LYS A 325 -17.81 11.44 12.90
C LYS A 325 -18.22 11.47 14.37
N ILE A 326 -18.26 12.68 14.89
CA ILE A 326 -18.84 12.98 16.21
C ILE A 326 -19.99 13.96 15.97
N THR A 327 -21.15 13.59 16.42
CA THR A 327 -22.38 14.39 16.34
C THR A 327 -23.06 14.40 17.70
N LYS A 328 -24.16 15.11 17.85
CA LYS A 328 -24.97 15.09 19.09
C LYS A 328 -25.44 13.69 19.50
N ASP A 329 -25.52 12.76 18.54
CA ASP A 329 -26.02 11.40 18.76
C ASP A 329 -24.89 10.43 19.18
N GLY A 330 -23.65 10.89 19.22
CA GLY A 330 -22.49 10.10 19.66
C GLY A 330 -21.31 10.11 18.71
N ILE A 331 -20.44 9.13 18.93
CA ILE A 331 -19.17 8.90 18.24
C ILE A 331 -19.38 7.72 17.29
N PHE A 332 -19.10 7.92 16.02
CA PHE A 332 -19.37 6.93 14.97
C PHE A 332 -18.12 6.66 14.12
N ILE A 333 -17.96 5.42 13.70
CA ILE A 333 -16.94 4.98 12.74
C ILE A 333 -17.61 4.24 11.58
N GLU A 334 -17.06 4.36 10.36
CA GLU A 334 -17.47 3.60 9.19
C GLU A 334 -17.53 2.09 9.51
N ALA A 335 -18.61 1.45 9.11
CA ALA A 335 -18.82 0.01 9.29
C ALA A 335 -17.95 -0.76 8.28
N LEU A 336 -16.75 -1.16 8.71
CA LEU A 336 -15.89 -2.04 7.95
C LEU A 336 -16.34 -3.51 8.10
N GLU A 337 -15.92 -4.38 7.18
CA GLU A 337 -16.32 -5.79 7.16
C GLU A 337 -15.62 -6.59 8.26
N THR A 338 -16.39 -7.20 9.12
CA THR A 338 -15.90 -8.04 10.24
C THR A 338 -15.86 -9.53 9.91
N ASP A 339 -16.51 -9.96 8.83
CA ASP A 339 -16.50 -11.34 8.33
C ASP A 339 -16.08 -11.40 6.85
N PRO A 340 -14.81 -11.13 6.53
CA PRO A 340 -14.32 -11.21 5.17
C PRO A 340 -14.41 -12.62 4.56
N ALA A 341 -14.55 -13.65 5.37
CA ALA A 341 -14.64 -15.03 4.90
C ALA A 341 -15.85 -15.27 3.99
N ARG A 342 -16.92 -14.48 4.14
CA ARG A 342 -18.10 -14.53 3.26
C ARG A 342 -17.81 -14.18 1.78
N PHE A 343 -16.67 -13.56 1.52
CA PHE A 343 -16.22 -13.23 0.15
C PHE A 343 -15.30 -14.30 -0.44
N LEU A 344 -14.91 -15.30 0.35
CA LEU A 344 -14.14 -16.42 -0.18
C LEU A 344 -15.06 -17.31 -1.02
N PRO A 345 -14.61 -17.73 -2.22
CA PRO A 345 -15.34 -18.72 -2.99
C PRO A 345 -15.28 -20.10 -2.30
N GLU A 346 -16.19 -20.99 -2.66
CA GLU A 346 -16.14 -22.40 -2.24
C GLU A 346 -14.96 -23.17 -2.88
N VAL A 347 -14.16 -22.50 -3.71
CA VAL A 347 -13.06 -23.04 -4.52
C VAL A 347 -11.76 -23.07 -3.71
N THR A 348 -11.04 -24.17 -3.76
CA THR A 348 -9.74 -24.37 -3.12
C THR A 348 -8.57 -23.90 -4.01
N HIS A 349 -7.36 -23.80 -3.45
CA HIS A 349 -6.14 -23.50 -4.23
C HIS A 349 -5.89 -24.53 -5.38
N ASP A 350 -6.34 -25.77 -5.22
CA ASP A 350 -6.16 -26.84 -6.19
C ASP A 350 -7.01 -26.63 -7.45
N ASP A 351 -8.11 -25.87 -7.33
CA ASP A 351 -8.99 -25.52 -8.46
C ASP A 351 -8.44 -24.36 -9.32
N LEU A 352 -7.41 -23.65 -8.83
CA LEU A 352 -6.69 -22.60 -9.57
C LEU A 352 -5.43 -23.14 -10.27
N SER A 353 -5.34 -24.46 -10.48
CA SER A 353 -4.15 -25.18 -10.91
C SER A 353 -3.71 -24.83 -12.33
N ASP A 354 -2.80 -23.87 -12.44
CA ASP A 354 -1.64 -24.03 -13.31
C ASP A 354 -0.62 -24.87 -12.53
N GLU A 355 0.20 -25.67 -13.20
CA GLU A 355 1.19 -26.57 -12.59
C GLU A 355 2.08 -25.82 -11.58
N VAL A 356 1.91 -26.12 -10.28
CA VAL A 356 2.67 -25.47 -9.19
C VAL A 356 4.03 -26.16 -9.05
N VAL A 357 5.10 -25.38 -9.12
CA VAL A 357 6.47 -25.89 -8.96
C VAL A 357 6.89 -25.78 -7.50
N HIS A 358 7.17 -26.91 -6.86
CA HIS A 358 7.70 -26.94 -5.50
C HIS A 358 9.23 -26.86 -5.52
N ILE A 359 9.79 -25.95 -4.71
CA ILE A 359 11.24 -25.72 -4.56
C ILE A 359 11.62 -26.03 -3.11
N ASP A 360 12.47 -27.06 -2.96
CA ASP A 360 13.04 -27.42 -1.67
C ASP A 360 14.32 -26.61 -1.40
N LEU A 361 14.21 -25.65 -0.49
CA LEU A 361 15.32 -24.77 -0.08
C LEU A 361 16.35 -25.46 0.84
N ASN A 362 16.14 -26.72 1.25
CA ASN A 362 17.15 -27.50 1.97
C ASN A 362 18.23 -28.04 1.04
N GLN A 363 18.01 -27.99 -0.28
CA GLN A 363 18.99 -28.42 -1.27
C GLN A 363 20.17 -27.42 -1.37
N PRO A 364 21.34 -27.84 -1.83
CA PRO A 364 22.43 -26.92 -2.15
C PRO A 364 22.02 -25.85 -3.16
N MET A 365 22.57 -24.64 -3.03
CA MET A 365 22.21 -23.47 -3.83
C MET A 365 22.29 -23.72 -5.35
N ASP A 366 23.28 -24.45 -5.81
CA ASP A 366 23.46 -24.83 -7.21
C ASP A 366 22.33 -25.73 -7.75
N GLN A 367 21.81 -26.64 -6.92
CA GLN A 367 20.67 -27.49 -7.27
C GLN A 367 19.35 -26.70 -7.30
N ILE A 368 19.15 -25.80 -6.34
CA ILE A 368 17.99 -24.92 -6.33
C ILE A 368 17.96 -24.07 -7.61
N ARG A 369 19.09 -23.44 -7.96
CA ARG A 369 19.23 -22.63 -9.18
C ARG A 369 19.02 -23.47 -10.45
N ALA A 370 19.59 -24.65 -10.52
CA ALA A 370 19.41 -25.57 -11.65
C ALA A 370 17.92 -25.98 -11.82
N THR A 371 17.18 -26.06 -10.72
CA THR A 371 15.73 -26.32 -10.78
C THR A 371 14.98 -25.10 -11.29
N LEU A 372 15.22 -23.92 -10.72
CA LEU A 372 14.58 -22.67 -11.16
C LEU A 372 14.86 -22.36 -12.64
N SER A 373 16.07 -22.65 -13.13
CA SER A 373 16.48 -22.40 -14.53
C SER A 373 15.66 -23.15 -15.58
N LYS A 374 14.90 -24.18 -15.18
CA LYS A 374 14.01 -24.93 -16.08
C LYS A 374 12.72 -24.19 -16.40
N TYR A 375 12.37 -23.17 -15.63
CA TYR A 375 11.07 -22.51 -15.71
C TYR A 375 11.22 -21.04 -16.16
N PRO A 376 10.27 -20.55 -16.97
CA PRO A 376 10.29 -19.17 -17.44
C PRO A 376 9.85 -18.17 -16.34
N VAL A 377 10.11 -16.89 -16.57
CA VAL A 377 9.51 -15.81 -15.77
C VAL A 377 7.98 -15.92 -15.75
N LYS A 378 7.32 -15.44 -14.69
CA LYS A 378 5.90 -15.60 -14.33
C LYS A 378 5.53 -16.97 -13.75
N THR A 379 6.41 -17.95 -13.77
CA THR A 379 6.13 -19.24 -13.14
C THR A 379 5.95 -19.06 -11.63
N ARG A 380 4.83 -19.58 -11.12
CA ARG A 380 4.55 -19.65 -9.69
C ARG A 380 5.31 -20.81 -9.06
N VAL A 381 5.99 -20.54 -7.94
CA VAL A 381 6.72 -21.53 -7.17
C VAL A 381 6.26 -21.51 -5.72
N MET A 382 6.32 -22.66 -5.06
CA MET A 382 6.12 -22.83 -3.62
C MET A 382 7.45 -23.19 -2.98
N LEU A 383 7.91 -22.33 -2.06
CA LEU A 383 9.21 -22.47 -1.39
C LEU A 383 9.03 -23.16 -0.03
N THR A 384 9.81 -24.19 0.24
CA THR A 384 9.82 -24.88 1.55
C THR A 384 11.25 -25.05 2.04
N GLY A 385 11.55 -24.64 3.28
CA GLY A 385 12.86 -24.73 3.92
C GLY A 385 13.37 -23.40 4.44
N PRO A 386 14.70 -23.28 4.70
CA PRO A 386 15.29 -22.11 5.32
C PRO A 386 15.48 -20.96 4.34
N MET A 387 15.19 -19.73 4.82
CA MET A 387 15.54 -18.48 4.16
C MET A 387 16.26 -17.54 5.13
N VAL A 388 17.07 -16.63 4.61
CA VAL A 388 17.67 -15.54 5.36
C VAL A 388 16.96 -14.25 5.03
N VAL A 389 16.56 -13.51 6.06
CA VAL A 389 15.91 -12.19 5.93
C VAL A 389 16.95 -11.12 6.18
N ALA A 390 17.17 -10.26 5.20
CA ALA A 390 18.07 -9.11 5.29
C ALA A 390 17.57 -7.98 4.40
N ARG A 391 17.60 -6.75 4.91
CA ARG A 391 17.15 -5.58 4.15
C ARG A 391 18.13 -4.40 4.32
N ASP A 392 17.69 -3.17 4.19
CA ASP A 392 18.48 -1.97 3.99
C ASP A 392 19.76 -1.87 4.85
N ILE A 393 19.64 -1.81 6.18
CA ILE A 393 20.81 -1.61 7.07
C ILE A 393 21.70 -2.86 7.08
N ALA A 394 21.10 -4.04 7.07
CA ALA A 394 21.86 -5.29 6.98
C ALA A 394 22.66 -5.37 5.68
N HIS A 395 22.09 -4.98 4.53
CA HIS A 395 22.82 -4.92 3.26
C HIS A 395 23.98 -3.92 3.30
N ALA A 396 23.79 -2.75 3.91
CA ALA A 396 24.87 -1.79 4.07
C ALA A 396 26.04 -2.37 4.89
N LYS A 397 25.75 -3.03 6.03
CA LYS A 397 26.77 -3.70 6.86
C LYS A 397 27.47 -4.85 6.14
N LEU A 398 26.73 -5.65 5.37
CA LEU A 398 27.32 -6.72 4.56
C LEU A 398 28.22 -6.16 3.45
N LYS A 399 27.86 -5.02 2.87
CA LYS A 399 28.71 -4.33 1.87
C LYS A 399 29.99 -3.79 2.51
N GLU A 400 29.91 -3.13 3.66
CA GLU A 400 31.08 -2.67 4.42
C GLU A 400 32.04 -3.84 4.70
N ARG A 401 31.51 -4.98 5.13
CA ARG A 401 32.30 -6.20 5.37
C ARG A 401 32.97 -6.72 4.10
N LEU A 402 32.23 -6.75 2.99
CA LEU A 402 32.78 -7.17 1.70
C LEU A 402 33.90 -6.24 1.22
N ASP A 403 33.71 -4.91 1.36
CA ASP A 403 34.70 -3.91 0.97
C ASP A 403 35.95 -3.91 1.86
N ALA A 404 35.82 -4.33 3.11
CA ALA A 404 36.94 -4.55 4.03
C ALA A 404 37.76 -5.81 3.70
N GLY A 405 37.28 -6.66 2.78
CA GLY A 405 37.95 -7.92 2.39
C GLY A 405 37.58 -9.14 3.24
N ASP A 406 36.67 -9.01 4.19
CA ASP A 406 36.21 -10.10 5.06
C ASP A 406 35.25 -11.08 4.35
N GLY A 407 34.82 -10.75 3.14
CA GLY A 407 33.88 -11.53 2.33
C GLY A 407 32.45 -11.53 2.87
N LEU A 408 31.57 -12.22 2.17
CA LEU A 408 30.18 -12.40 2.61
C LEU A 408 30.03 -13.60 3.54
N PRO A 409 29.14 -13.52 4.55
CA PRO A 409 28.83 -14.66 5.42
C PRO A 409 28.28 -15.85 4.64
N GLU A 410 28.51 -17.07 5.13
CA GLU A 410 28.02 -18.29 4.50
C GLU A 410 26.49 -18.35 4.40
N TYR A 411 25.77 -17.74 5.33
CA TYR A 411 24.31 -17.70 5.28
C TYR A 411 23.77 -16.89 4.08
N ILE A 412 24.49 -15.86 3.61
CA ILE A 412 24.12 -15.08 2.40
C ILE A 412 24.44 -15.86 1.12
N LYS A 413 25.43 -16.76 1.15
CA LYS A 413 25.81 -17.58 0.01
C LYS A 413 24.90 -18.80 -0.16
N ASN A 414 24.47 -19.39 0.95
CA ASN A 414 23.83 -20.70 0.96
C ASN A 414 22.30 -20.66 1.09
N HIS A 415 21.69 -19.48 1.21
CA HIS A 415 20.24 -19.34 1.37
C HIS A 415 19.65 -18.34 0.39
N CYS A 416 18.36 -18.51 0.09
CA CYS A 416 17.54 -17.48 -0.50
C CYS A 416 17.46 -16.26 0.44
N VAL A 417 17.71 -15.06 -0.07
CA VAL A 417 17.69 -13.82 0.72
C VAL A 417 16.37 -13.09 0.52
N TYR A 418 15.57 -13.04 1.57
CA TYR A 418 14.26 -12.39 1.58
C TYR A 418 14.36 -10.97 2.13
N TYR A 419 14.02 -10.00 1.30
CA TYR A 419 13.96 -8.58 1.71
C TYR A 419 12.62 -8.31 2.37
N ALA A 420 12.60 -8.38 3.67
CA ALA A 420 11.37 -8.33 4.45
C ALA A 420 11.62 -7.82 5.87
N GLY A 421 10.53 -7.56 6.58
CA GLY A 421 10.58 -7.24 8.01
C GLY A 421 9.20 -7.39 8.63
N PRO A 422 9.11 -8.02 9.82
CA PRO A 422 7.85 -8.28 10.48
C PRO A 422 7.27 -7.04 11.15
N ALA A 423 5.96 -7.09 11.42
CA ALA A 423 5.32 -6.33 12.50
C ALA A 423 5.65 -6.99 13.86
N LYS A 424 5.12 -6.45 14.97
CA LYS A 424 5.33 -7.06 16.30
C LYS A 424 4.81 -8.48 16.33
N THR A 425 5.59 -9.38 16.93
CA THR A 425 5.21 -10.79 17.10
C THR A 425 4.23 -10.93 18.26
N PRO A 426 3.02 -11.46 18.04
CA PRO A 426 2.10 -11.79 19.12
C PRO A 426 2.63 -12.92 19.99
N GLU A 427 2.19 -12.95 21.24
CA GLU A 427 2.54 -14.03 22.17
C GLU A 427 2.10 -15.40 21.61
N GLY A 428 2.98 -16.37 21.66
CA GLY A 428 2.72 -17.75 21.19
C GLY A 428 2.78 -17.96 19.67
N MET A 429 3.06 -16.92 18.87
CA MET A 429 3.23 -17.03 17.42
C MET A 429 4.71 -17.04 17.03
N ALA A 430 5.02 -17.65 15.89
CA ALA A 430 6.38 -17.66 15.34
C ALA A 430 6.79 -16.25 14.87
N SER A 431 5.85 -15.47 14.34
CA SER A 431 6.10 -14.13 13.80
C SER A 431 4.85 -13.26 13.89
N GLY A 432 5.04 -11.93 13.87
CA GLY A 432 4.02 -10.97 13.50
C GLY A 432 3.81 -10.96 11.98
N SER A 433 2.87 -10.17 11.49
CA SER A 433 2.62 -10.03 10.05
C SER A 433 3.93 -9.78 9.31
N PHE A 434 4.23 -10.60 8.32
CA PHE A 434 5.54 -10.68 7.69
C PHE A 434 5.39 -10.59 6.17
N GLY A 435 5.90 -9.55 5.58
CA GLY A 435 5.76 -9.35 4.15
C GLY A 435 6.98 -8.69 3.51
N PRO A 436 7.06 -8.74 2.17
CA PRO A 436 8.19 -8.24 1.42
C PRO A 436 8.30 -6.72 1.48
N THR A 437 9.54 -6.22 1.47
CA THR A 437 9.85 -4.82 1.21
C THR A 437 10.15 -4.58 -0.27
N THR A 438 10.21 -3.31 -0.68
CA THR A 438 10.53 -2.90 -2.06
C THR A 438 11.96 -3.31 -2.42
N ALA A 439 12.08 -4.13 -3.46
CA ALA A 439 13.34 -4.72 -3.90
C ALA A 439 14.37 -3.69 -4.38
N GLY A 440 13.92 -2.67 -5.12
CA GLY A 440 14.78 -1.68 -5.77
C GLY A 440 15.72 -0.93 -4.83
N ARG A 441 15.42 -0.89 -3.53
CA ARG A 441 16.31 -0.26 -2.54
C ARG A 441 17.65 -0.98 -2.35
N MET A 442 17.70 -2.27 -2.66
CA MET A 442 18.89 -3.10 -2.56
C MET A 442 19.61 -3.33 -3.88
N ASP A 443 19.15 -2.72 -4.97
CA ASP A 443 19.67 -2.98 -6.32
C ASP A 443 21.18 -2.72 -6.45
N SER A 444 21.69 -1.69 -5.79
CA SER A 444 23.11 -1.32 -5.84
C SER A 444 24.05 -2.36 -5.22
N TYR A 445 23.57 -3.26 -4.39
CA TYR A 445 24.38 -4.30 -3.73
C TYR A 445 24.47 -5.59 -4.54
N VAL A 446 23.49 -5.85 -5.43
CA VAL A 446 23.28 -7.17 -6.03
C VAL A 446 24.47 -7.62 -6.86
N GLY A 447 25.02 -6.74 -7.70
CA GLY A 447 26.16 -7.07 -8.56
C GLY A 447 27.38 -7.57 -7.77
N ASP A 448 27.75 -6.80 -6.74
CA ASP A 448 28.91 -7.13 -5.89
C ASP A 448 28.67 -8.40 -5.06
N PHE A 449 27.44 -8.56 -4.53
CA PHE A 449 27.10 -9.73 -3.72
C PHE A 449 27.08 -11.01 -4.56
N GLN A 450 26.51 -10.98 -5.76
CA GLN A 450 26.48 -12.12 -6.66
C GLN A 450 27.88 -12.46 -7.19
N ALA A 451 28.71 -11.45 -7.49
CA ALA A 451 30.12 -11.67 -7.86
C ALA A 451 30.92 -12.36 -6.73
N ALA A 452 30.57 -12.10 -5.47
CA ALA A 452 31.14 -12.74 -4.29
C ALA A 452 30.44 -14.08 -3.92
N GLY A 453 29.54 -14.58 -4.77
CA GLY A 453 28.83 -15.86 -4.59
C GLY A 453 27.67 -15.82 -3.61
N GLY A 454 27.20 -14.63 -3.20
CA GLY A 454 26.06 -14.45 -2.30
C GLY A 454 24.81 -13.89 -2.99
N SER A 455 23.68 -13.88 -2.31
CA SER A 455 22.38 -13.37 -2.81
C SER A 455 22.01 -13.90 -4.22
N LEU A 456 22.35 -15.16 -4.51
CA LEU A 456 22.09 -15.77 -5.82
C LEU A 456 20.60 -16.01 -6.06
N ILE A 457 19.79 -16.11 -5.00
CA ILE A 457 18.34 -16.12 -5.08
C ILE A 457 17.82 -15.04 -4.12
N MET A 458 17.14 -14.06 -4.66
CA MET A 458 16.56 -12.94 -3.93
C MET A 458 15.04 -13.05 -3.96
N LEU A 459 14.37 -12.71 -2.85
CA LEU A 459 12.91 -12.67 -2.74
C LEU A 459 12.48 -11.31 -2.19
N ALA A 460 11.61 -10.60 -2.87
CA ALA A 460 11.11 -9.29 -2.46
C ALA A 460 9.85 -8.90 -3.28
N LYS A 461 9.44 -7.64 -3.26
CA LYS A 461 8.36 -7.13 -4.11
C LYS A 461 8.79 -5.97 -5.00
N GLY A 462 8.11 -5.83 -6.12
CA GLY A 462 8.31 -4.73 -7.06
C GLY A 462 9.32 -5.06 -8.16
N ASN A 463 9.38 -4.15 -9.13
CA ASN A 463 10.35 -4.21 -10.23
C ASN A 463 11.76 -3.87 -9.76
N ARG A 464 12.75 -4.35 -10.50
CA ARG A 464 14.18 -4.10 -10.28
C ARG A 464 14.77 -3.24 -11.40
N SER A 465 15.94 -2.66 -11.17
CA SER A 465 16.71 -1.97 -12.20
C SER A 465 17.43 -2.97 -13.12
N ARG A 466 17.79 -2.52 -14.31
CA ARG A 466 18.51 -3.32 -15.31
C ARG A 466 19.80 -3.95 -14.78
N GLN A 467 20.51 -3.25 -13.88
CA GLN A 467 21.73 -3.78 -13.28
C GLN A 467 21.53 -5.12 -12.55
N VAL A 468 20.33 -5.34 -11.97
CA VAL A 468 19.99 -6.62 -11.32
C VAL A 468 19.78 -7.72 -12.33
N THR A 469 19.06 -7.44 -13.42
CA THR A 469 18.86 -8.38 -14.53
C THR A 469 20.18 -8.79 -15.14
N ASP A 470 21.09 -7.82 -15.35
CA ASP A 470 22.43 -8.09 -15.89
C ASP A 470 23.29 -8.90 -14.91
N ALA A 471 23.23 -8.62 -13.60
CA ALA A 471 23.91 -9.39 -12.58
C ALA A 471 23.41 -10.85 -12.51
N CYS A 472 22.07 -11.05 -12.52
CA CYS A 472 21.48 -12.39 -12.56
C CYS A 472 21.96 -13.19 -13.77
N LYS A 473 22.01 -12.55 -14.95
CA LYS A 473 22.54 -13.18 -16.16
C LYS A 473 24.03 -13.52 -16.04
N ALA A 474 24.84 -12.62 -15.47
CA ALA A 474 26.29 -12.80 -15.37
C ALA A 474 26.68 -13.88 -14.35
N HIS A 475 25.94 -14.01 -13.25
CA HIS A 475 26.28 -14.87 -12.11
C HIS A 475 25.33 -16.05 -11.91
N GLY A 476 24.34 -16.22 -12.78
CA GLY A 476 23.33 -17.28 -12.67
C GLY A 476 22.38 -17.07 -11.49
N GLY A 477 22.03 -15.81 -11.21
CA GLY A 477 21.14 -15.45 -10.12
C GLY A 477 19.67 -15.42 -10.53
N PHE A 478 18.78 -15.31 -9.52
CA PHE A 478 17.34 -15.20 -9.69
C PHE A 478 16.76 -14.11 -8.78
N TYR A 479 15.77 -13.41 -9.29
CA TYR A 479 14.89 -12.60 -8.46
C TYR A 479 13.48 -13.20 -8.47
N LEU A 480 13.01 -13.58 -7.29
CA LEU A 480 11.66 -14.07 -7.06
C LEU A 480 10.80 -12.96 -6.48
N GLY A 481 9.59 -12.83 -6.99
CA GLY A 481 8.60 -11.90 -6.45
C GLY A 481 7.76 -12.55 -5.36
N SER A 482 7.77 -11.98 -4.17
CA SER A 482 6.82 -12.32 -3.10
C SER A 482 5.56 -11.46 -3.27
N ILE A 483 4.39 -12.03 -2.97
CA ILE A 483 3.14 -11.27 -3.01
C ILE A 483 3.19 -10.18 -1.95
N GLY A 484 3.01 -8.92 -2.38
CA GLY A 484 2.82 -7.81 -1.46
C GLY A 484 1.35 -7.68 -1.06
N GLY A 485 1.09 -7.52 0.22
CA GLY A 485 -0.26 -7.38 0.78
C GLY A 485 -0.65 -8.45 1.80
N PRO A 486 -0.49 -9.76 1.54
CA PRO A 486 -1.01 -10.79 2.44
C PRO A 486 -0.06 -11.15 3.61
N ALA A 487 0.41 -10.14 4.35
CA ALA A 487 1.44 -10.33 5.38
C ALA A 487 0.97 -11.12 6.61
N ALA A 488 -0.30 -11.02 6.99
CA ALA A 488 -0.87 -11.82 8.07
C ALA A 488 -0.94 -13.30 7.66
N ARG A 489 -1.38 -13.58 6.43
CA ARG A 489 -1.45 -14.93 5.89
C ARG A 489 -0.06 -15.56 5.76
N LEU A 490 0.92 -14.84 5.21
CA LEU A 490 2.29 -15.35 5.10
C LEU A 490 2.88 -15.69 6.47
N ALA A 491 2.62 -14.85 7.49
CA ALA A 491 3.09 -15.11 8.85
C ALA A 491 2.42 -16.33 9.48
N GLN A 492 1.10 -16.46 9.34
CA GLN A 492 0.34 -17.52 9.99
C GLN A 492 0.49 -18.88 9.32
N ASP A 493 0.44 -18.90 7.97
CA ASP A 493 0.34 -20.15 7.21
C ASP A 493 1.69 -20.64 6.68
N CYS A 494 2.65 -19.72 6.45
CA CYS A 494 3.88 -20.09 5.76
C CYS A 494 5.14 -20.02 6.62
N ILE A 495 5.19 -19.19 7.69
CA ILE A 495 6.38 -19.05 8.52
C ILE A 495 6.25 -19.87 9.79
N THR A 496 7.10 -20.88 9.93
CA THR A 496 7.03 -21.85 11.03
C THR A 496 8.02 -21.56 12.15
N LYS A 497 9.14 -20.87 11.84
CA LYS A 497 10.17 -20.50 12.79
C LYS A 497 10.87 -19.21 12.39
N VAL A 498 11.26 -18.43 13.39
CA VAL A 498 12.04 -17.20 13.21
C VAL A 498 13.13 -17.16 14.28
N GLU A 499 14.38 -16.91 13.87
CA GLU A 499 15.51 -16.71 14.78
C GLU A 499 16.45 -15.62 14.27
N VAL A 500 17.04 -14.84 15.19
CA VAL A 500 18.03 -13.81 14.83
C VAL A 500 19.37 -14.46 14.57
N LEU A 501 20.00 -14.15 13.42
CA LEU A 501 21.35 -14.62 13.09
C LEU A 501 22.43 -13.61 13.44
N GLU A 502 22.22 -12.34 13.07
CA GLU A 502 23.24 -11.30 13.22
C GLU A 502 22.59 -9.92 13.39
N TYR A 503 23.30 -8.99 14.04
CA TYR A 503 22.87 -7.60 14.28
C TYR A 503 21.55 -7.47 15.08
N PRO A 504 21.39 -8.14 16.25
CA PRO A 504 20.14 -8.09 17.03
C PRO A 504 19.77 -6.67 17.47
N GLU A 505 20.78 -5.79 17.63
CA GLU A 505 20.59 -4.39 18.00
C GLU A 505 19.82 -3.57 16.95
N LEU A 506 19.74 -4.07 15.70
CA LEU A 506 19.01 -3.41 14.62
C LEU A 506 17.49 -3.72 14.65
N GLY A 507 17.01 -4.56 15.57
CA GLY A 507 15.61 -4.91 15.67
C GLY A 507 15.06 -5.49 14.37
N MET A 508 14.07 -4.82 13.74
CA MET A 508 13.48 -5.30 12.47
C MET A 508 14.45 -5.27 11.27
N GLU A 509 15.58 -4.58 11.38
CA GLU A 509 16.65 -4.54 10.38
C GLU A 509 17.77 -5.55 10.64
N ALA A 510 17.65 -6.38 11.69
CA ALA A 510 18.56 -7.48 11.96
C ALA A 510 18.57 -8.50 10.80
N VAL A 511 19.56 -9.35 10.77
CA VAL A 511 19.56 -10.54 9.91
C VAL A 511 18.87 -11.67 10.66
N TRP A 512 17.84 -12.24 10.00
CA TRP A 512 17.04 -13.33 10.57
C TRP A 512 17.18 -14.58 9.73
N LYS A 513 17.03 -15.72 10.36
CA LYS A 513 16.75 -16.98 9.67
C LYS A 513 15.30 -17.37 9.94
N ILE A 514 14.59 -17.72 8.88
CA ILE A 514 13.21 -18.21 8.96
C ILE A 514 13.08 -19.57 8.30
N GLU A 515 12.21 -20.40 8.81
CA GLU A 515 11.76 -21.61 8.16
C GLU A 515 10.38 -21.36 7.55
N VAL A 516 10.23 -21.73 6.29
CA VAL A 516 8.96 -21.57 5.57
C VAL A 516 8.46 -22.90 5.03
N GLN A 517 7.13 -22.97 4.89
CA GLN A 517 6.43 -24.08 4.25
C GLN A 517 5.43 -23.51 3.24
N ASP A 518 5.48 -24.05 2.02
CA ASP A 518 4.59 -23.68 0.91
C ASP A 518 4.45 -22.16 0.72
N PHE A 519 5.58 -21.45 0.82
CA PHE A 519 5.65 -20.00 0.69
C PHE A 519 5.54 -19.60 -0.78
N PRO A 520 4.49 -18.86 -1.21
CA PRO A 520 4.27 -18.54 -2.61
C PRO A 520 5.23 -17.47 -3.12
N ALA A 521 5.82 -17.73 -4.28
CA ALA A 521 6.66 -16.78 -4.99
C ALA A 521 6.53 -16.94 -6.51
N PHE A 522 7.08 -16.01 -7.27
CA PHE A 522 7.03 -15.98 -8.73
C PHE A 522 8.41 -15.67 -9.30
N ILE A 523 8.83 -16.35 -10.35
CA ILE A 523 10.08 -16.02 -11.04
C ILE A 523 9.89 -14.70 -11.78
N VAL A 524 10.59 -13.64 -11.37
CA VAL A 524 10.52 -12.30 -11.97
C VAL A 524 11.72 -12.01 -12.86
N VAL A 525 12.94 -12.33 -12.38
CA VAL A 525 14.18 -12.27 -13.18
C VAL A 525 14.85 -13.62 -13.11
N ASP A 526 15.25 -14.15 -14.25
CA ASP A 526 15.94 -15.43 -14.37
C ASP A 526 17.46 -15.30 -14.67
N ASP A 527 18.15 -16.44 -14.62
CA ASP A 527 19.60 -16.57 -14.89
C ASP A 527 19.98 -16.37 -16.36
N LYS A 528 19.00 -16.20 -17.24
CA LYS A 528 19.19 -15.94 -18.68
C LYS A 528 19.08 -14.44 -19.01
N GLY A 529 18.70 -13.65 -18.02
CA GLY A 529 18.47 -12.21 -18.17
C GLY A 529 17.09 -11.85 -18.73
N ASN A 530 16.10 -12.75 -18.56
CA ASN A 530 14.72 -12.40 -18.79
C ASN A 530 14.16 -11.70 -17.56
N ASP A 531 13.46 -10.59 -17.79
CA ASP A 531 12.77 -9.82 -16.77
C ASP A 531 11.29 -9.71 -17.13
N PHE A 532 10.43 -10.08 -16.19
CA PHE A 532 8.99 -9.95 -16.36
C PHE A 532 8.56 -8.51 -16.71
N PHE A 533 9.17 -7.52 -16.07
CA PHE A 533 8.80 -6.12 -16.28
C PHE A 533 9.27 -5.57 -17.62
N ASP A 534 10.28 -6.15 -18.25
CA ASP A 534 10.66 -5.83 -19.63
C ASP A 534 9.62 -6.34 -20.66
N GLN A 535 8.81 -7.34 -20.27
CA GLN A 535 7.78 -7.94 -21.14
C GLN A 535 6.42 -7.24 -21.04
N VAL A 536 6.18 -6.47 -19.97
CA VAL A 536 4.93 -5.71 -19.75
C VAL A 536 5.15 -4.24 -20.02
N GLY A 537 4.13 -3.55 -20.52
CA GLY A 537 4.23 -2.15 -20.95
C GLY A 537 4.94 -1.93 -22.28
N ASN A 538 5.62 -2.94 -22.82
CA ASN A 538 6.35 -2.91 -24.09
C ASN A 538 5.58 -3.68 -25.17
N THR A 539 4.28 -3.45 -25.28
CA THR A 539 3.43 -4.22 -26.21
C THR A 539 3.73 -3.93 -27.68
N GLY A 540 4.72 -3.06 -27.99
CA GLY A 540 5.13 -2.74 -29.38
C GLY A 540 3.99 -2.23 -30.29
N THR A 541 2.80 -2.22 -29.77
CA THR A 541 1.59 -1.77 -30.46
C THR A 541 1.35 -0.33 -30.00
N PRO A 542 1.37 0.65 -30.89
CA PRO A 542 0.88 1.99 -30.56
C PRO A 542 -0.52 1.82 -29.97
N VAL A 543 -0.77 2.45 -28.82
CA VAL A 543 -2.11 2.49 -28.22
C VAL A 543 -3.09 2.83 -29.33
N LYS A 544 -3.86 1.85 -29.80
CA LYS A 544 -4.92 2.12 -30.78
C LYS A 544 -6.01 2.88 -30.02
N LEU A 545 -5.99 4.19 -30.22
CA LEU A 545 -7.07 5.07 -29.81
C LEU A 545 -8.30 4.71 -30.66
N HIS A 546 -9.23 3.96 -30.12
CA HIS A 546 -10.55 3.69 -30.71
C HIS A 546 -11.55 4.72 -30.24
#